data_65881eac8c35a652b7ec458b08ebc85c
#
_entry.id   65881eac8c35a652b7ec458b08ebc85c
#
_cell.length_a   1.000
_cell.length_b   1.000
_cell.length_c   1.000
_cell.angle_alpha   90.00
_cell.angle_beta   90.00
_cell.angle_gamma   90.00
#
_symmetry.space_group_name_H-M   'P 1'
#
loop_
_entity.id
_entity.type
_entity.pdbx_description
1 polymer ?
#
loop_
_entity_poly.entity_id
_entity_poly.type
_entity_poly.pdbx_seq_one_letter_code
_entity_poly.pdbx_strand_id
1 'polypeptide(L)'
;MTRDQSRIGLTARGQKPKFTPADFLEIIDRLPLECPLVGGQAVALWAQRYGLVGDEGQSVTSADIDFWGSRGDLMAMAKSLKRKAIFPHQYEMTVWAGAIEITIAGRKTLVEFLHTVPGLDTNDPDKASVKEGYPAGSVRKMLSVLTPVSLVLAKLHALRHFDQKEREDELHLRVCLQASSRFLQELLGEREVRQVLWNCERLIAAAHLKPYRRLQSQHKLDVLDGIPIDEMRRERANQKQSAEDRRRLSNFVNVRWKQV
;
A
#
# COMPACT_ATOMS: atom_id res chain seq x y z
N MET A 1 10.63 -20.15 16.49
CA MET A 1 9.51 -20.14 17.48
C MET A 1 8.36 -19.39 16.84
N THR A 2 7.51 -20.09 16.14
CA THR A 2 6.27 -19.58 15.54
C THR A 2 5.21 -19.62 16.64
N ARG A 3 4.93 -18.48 17.29
CA ARG A 3 3.79 -18.35 18.21
C ARG A 3 2.58 -17.81 17.44
N ASP A 4 1.61 -18.66 17.46
CA ASP A 4 0.24 -18.58 17.05
C ASP A 4 -0.41 -17.21 17.32
N GLN A 5 -0.70 -16.45 16.25
CA GLN A 5 -1.48 -15.20 16.30
C GLN A 5 -3.00 -15.45 16.43
N SER A 6 -3.41 -16.67 16.76
CA SER A 6 -4.82 -17.10 16.73
C SER A 6 -5.62 -16.83 18.02
N ARG A 7 -5.17 -15.94 18.92
CA ARG A 7 -5.81 -15.77 20.24
C ARG A 7 -6.56 -14.46 20.47
N ILE A 8 -7.03 -13.80 19.43
CA ILE A 8 -8.20 -12.93 19.61
C ILE A 8 -9.38 -13.80 19.19
N GLY A 9 -10.24 -14.18 20.16
CA GLY A 9 -11.33 -15.13 19.99
C GLY A 9 -12.30 -14.82 18.87
N LEU A 10 -11.89 -15.09 17.63
CA LEU A 10 -12.74 -15.13 16.46
C LEU A 10 -13.20 -16.57 16.28
N THR A 11 -14.42 -16.79 16.70
CA THR A 11 -15.19 -18.01 16.52
C THR A 11 -15.22 -18.42 15.06
N ALA A 12 -15.02 -19.74 14.85
CA ALA A 12 -15.33 -20.52 13.66
C ALA A 12 -14.61 -20.13 12.35
N ARG A 13 -13.94 -21.13 11.78
CA ARG A 13 -13.30 -21.21 10.45
C ARG A 13 -14.23 -20.86 9.28
N GLY A 14 -14.66 -19.61 9.20
CA GLY A 14 -15.30 -19.05 8.03
C GLY A 14 -14.33 -18.03 7.41
N GLN A 15 -14.22 -17.99 6.10
CA GLN A 15 -13.48 -16.93 5.43
C GLN A 15 -13.96 -15.58 5.95
N LYS A 16 -13.03 -14.73 6.38
CA LYS A 16 -13.37 -13.35 6.77
C LYS A 16 -14.09 -12.66 5.61
N PRO A 17 -15.20 -11.94 5.86
CA PRO A 17 -15.88 -11.22 4.79
C PRO A 17 -14.93 -10.18 4.18
N LYS A 18 -14.78 -10.22 2.87
CA LYS A 18 -13.99 -9.22 2.14
C LYS A 18 -14.85 -7.98 1.86
N PHE A 19 -14.22 -6.82 1.92
CA PHE A 19 -14.84 -5.53 1.67
C PHE A 19 -14.37 -4.98 0.32
N THR A 20 -15.31 -4.43 -0.42
CA THR A 20 -15.00 -3.65 -1.62
C THR A 20 -14.52 -2.26 -1.23
N PRO A 21 -13.84 -1.53 -2.13
CA PRO A 21 -13.54 -0.12 -1.89
C PRO A 21 -14.79 0.72 -1.58
N ALA A 22 -15.95 0.40 -2.15
CA ALA A 22 -17.21 1.09 -1.86
C ALA A 22 -17.66 0.87 -0.41
N ASP A 23 -17.64 -0.36 0.09
CA ASP A 23 -17.95 -0.68 1.49
C ASP A 23 -17.02 0.09 2.44
N PHE A 24 -15.72 0.17 2.07
CA PHE A 24 -14.74 0.88 2.86
C PHE A 24 -14.99 2.40 2.87
N LEU A 25 -15.37 2.99 1.73
CA LEU A 25 -15.67 4.42 1.63
C LEU A 25 -16.86 4.85 2.50
N GLU A 26 -17.83 3.97 2.75
CA GLU A 26 -18.93 4.24 3.71
C GLU A 26 -18.42 4.49 5.13
N ILE A 27 -17.28 3.87 5.49
CA ILE A 27 -16.68 4.06 6.82
C ILE A 27 -15.83 5.30 6.89
N ILE A 28 -15.09 5.62 5.81
CA ILE A 28 -14.21 6.79 5.77
C ILE A 28 -14.96 8.05 6.16
N ASP A 29 -16.25 8.14 5.82
CA ASP A 29 -17.12 9.25 6.23
C ASP A 29 -17.21 9.45 7.74
N ARG A 30 -16.98 8.38 8.49
CA ARG A 30 -17.08 8.36 9.95
C ARG A 30 -15.72 8.42 10.65
N LEU A 31 -14.62 8.34 9.89
CA LEU A 31 -13.28 8.28 10.44
C LEU A 31 -12.60 9.65 10.33
N PRO A 32 -12.31 10.32 11.45
CA PRO A 32 -11.55 11.58 11.46
C PRO A 32 -10.05 11.28 11.34
N LEU A 33 -9.58 10.71 10.20
CA LEU A 33 -8.23 10.21 10.12
C LEU A 33 -7.37 10.92 9.09
N GLU A 34 -6.22 11.38 9.55
CA GLU A 34 -5.09 11.74 8.72
C GLU A 34 -4.06 10.60 8.57
N CYS A 35 -4.25 9.49 9.31
CA CYS A 35 -3.36 8.33 9.25
C CYS A 35 -3.40 7.67 7.88
N PRO A 36 -2.24 7.32 7.29
CA PRO A 36 -2.22 6.62 6.02
C PRO A 36 -2.93 5.27 6.07
N LEU A 37 -3.83 5.03 5.14
CA LEU A 37 -4.37 3.72 4.86
C LEU A 37 -3.26 2.83 4.28
N VAL A 38 -3.15 1.62 4.79
CA VAL A 38 -2.15 0.63 4.39
C VAL A 38 -2.82 -0.70 4.06
N GLY A 39 -2.05 -1.75 3.88
CA GLY A 39 -2.61 -3.10 3.75
C GLY A 39 -3.39 -3.34 2.44
N GLY A 40 -4.31 -4.29 2.51
CA GLY A 40 -5.08 -4.73 1.34
C GLY A 40 -6.08 -3.71 0.83
N GLN A 41 -6.69 -2.90 1.71
CA GLN A 41 -7.62 -1.84 1.28
C GLN A 41 -6.93 -0.72 0.53
N ALA A 42 -5.69 -0.37 0.88
CA ALA A 42 -4.91 0.59 0.11
C ALA A 42 -4.64 0.07 -1.32
N VAL A 43 -4.34 -1.23 -1.46
CA VAL A 43 -4.20 -1.87 -2.79
C VAL A 43 -5.51 -1.82 -3.56
N ALA A 44 -6.63 -2.14 -2.92
CA ALA A 44 -7.95 -2.12 -3.56
C ALA A 44 -8.35 -0.71 -4.06
N LEU A 45 -8.03 0.34 -3.29
CA LEU A 45 -8.28 1.71 -3.73
C LEU A 45 -7.42 2.11 -4.95
N TRP A 46 -6.15 1.74 -4.99
CA TRP A 46 -5.30 1.97 -6.17
C TRP A 46 -5.75 1.15 -7.38
N ALA A 47 -6.18 -0.12 -7.16
CA ALA A 47 -6.77 -0.93 -8.20
C ALA A 47 -8.02 -0.26 -8.79
N GLN A 48 -8.92 0.24 -7.96
CA GLN A 48 -10.10 0.96 -8.40
C GLN A 48 -9.74 2.24 -9.16
N ARG A 49 -8.79 3.04 -8.65
CA ARG A 49 -8.35 4.28 -9.31
C ARG A 49 -7.87 4.05 -10.73
N TYR A 50 -7.09 3.00 -10.94
CA TYR A 50 -6.47 2.70 -12.23
C TYR A 50 -7.22 1.66 -13.06
N GLY A 51 -8.38 1.18 -12.61
CA GLY A 51 -9.16 0.15 -13.30
C GLY A 51 -8.41 -1.17 -13.41
N LEU A 52 -7.62 -1.53 -12.38
CA LEU A 52 -6.84 -2.77 -12.35
C LEU A 52 -7.64 -3.91 -11.74
N VAL A 53 -7.44 -5.10 -12.29
CA VAL A 53 -8.01 -6.35 -11.79
C VAL A 53 -6.89 -7.38 -11.63
N GLY A 54 -7.15 -8.44 -10.89
CA GLY A 54 -6.22 -9.58 -10.83
C GLY A 54 -6.11 -10.32 -12.17
N ASP A 55 -5.16 -11.23 -12.28
CA ASP A 55 -4.79 -11.93 -13.53
C ASP A 55 -5.98 -12.65 -14.20
N GLU A 56 -6.97 -13.06 -13.43
CA GLU A 56 -8.20 -13.72 -13.93
C GLU A 56 -9.44 -12.81 -13.88
N GLY A 57 -9.24 -11.49 -13.86
CA GLY A 57 -10.34 -10.53 -13.72
C GLY A 57 -10.89 -10.43 -12.30
N GLN A 58 -10.18 -10.96 -11.31
CA GLN A 58 -10.60 -10.95 -9.91
C GLN A 58 -10.62 -9.53 -9.36
N SER A 59 -11.69 -9.20 -8.63
CA SER A 59 -11.76 -7.94 -7.89
C SER A 59 -10.77 -7.93 -6.74
N VAL A 60 -10.00 -6.86 -6.63
CA VAL A 60 -9.08 -6.66 -5.50
C VAL A 60 -9.88 -6.22 -4.28
N THR A 61 -9.90 -7.04 -3.25
CA THR A 61 -10.65 -6.82 -2.02
C THR A 61 -9.79 -7.15 -0.80
N SER A 62 -10.17 -6.70 0.38
CA SER A 62 -9.50 -7.03 1.63
C SER A 62 -10.50 -7.25 2.76
N ALA A 63 -10.19 -8.18 3.64
CA ALA A 63 -10.99 -8.44 4.84
C ALA A 63 -10.65 -7.50 6.01
N ASP A 64 -9.44 -6.95 6.02
CA ASP A 64 -8.92 -6.12 7.08
C ASP A 64 -8.75 -4.68 6.60
N ILE A 65 -8.85 -3.73 7.52
CA ILE A 65 -8.66 -2.30 7.28
C ILE A 65 -7.52 -1.86 8.18
N ASP A 66 -6.40 -1.51 7.57
CA ASP A 66 -5.18 -1.20 8.29
C ASP A 66 -4.80 0.26 8.10
N PHE A 67 -4.43 0.94 9.19
CA PHE A 67 -3.87 2.28 9.18
C PHE A 67 -2.47 2.30 9.78
N TRP A 68 -1.61 3.12 9.24
CA TRP A 68 -0.34 3.43 9.86
C TRP A 68 -0.52 4.58 10.84
N GLY A 69 -0.50 4.26 12.12
CA GLY A 69 -0.78 5.25 13.15
C GLY A 69 -0.37 4.78 14.54
N SER A 70 -0.41 5.71 15.47
CA SER A 70 -0.03 5.51 16.86
C SER A 70 -1.20 4.98 17.70
N ARG A 71 -0.87 4.60 18.93
CA ARG A 71 -1.89 4.32 19.96
C ARG A 71 -2.78 5.55 20.24
N GLY A 72 -2.21 6.76 20.11
CA GLY A 72 -2.97 8.02 20.26
C GLY A 72 -4.04 8.18 19.19
N ASP A 73 -3.68 7.88 17.93
CA ASP A 73 -4.62 7.92 16.79
C ASP A 73 -5.74 6.90 16.95
N LEU A 74 -5.40 5.68 17.37
CA LEU A 74 -6.38 4.65 17.71
C LEU A 74 -7.36 5.12 18.80
N MET A 75 -6.86 5.75 19.86
CA MET A 75 -7.71 6.25 20.95
C MET A 75 -8.62 7.39 20.48
N ALA A 76 -8.09 8.31 19.66
CA ALA A 76 -8.88 9.39 19.06
C ALA A 76 -10.03 8.84 18.21
N MET A 77 -9.73 7.84 17.37
CA MET A 77 -10.73 7.15 16.55
C MET A 77 -11.76 6.43 17.44
N ALA A 78 -11.33 5.66 18.44
CA ALA A 78 -12.20 4.94 19.34
C ALA A 78 -13.19 5.89 20.03
N LYS A 79 -12.71 7.04 20.49
CA LYS A 79 -13.53 8.10 21.10
C LYS A 79 -14.57 8.66 20.11
N SER A 80 -14.13 8.99 18.89
CA SER A 80 -15.00 9.53 17.83
C SER A 80 -16.12 8.56 17.47
N LEU A 81 -15.81 7.27 17.33
CA LEU A 81 -16.77 6.23 16.99
C LEU A 81 -17.58 5.70 18.19
N LYS A 82 -17.29 6.19 19.41
CA LYS A 82 -17.87 5.67 20.67
C LYS A 82 -17.69 4.15 20.77
N ARG A 83 -16.49 3.66 20.43
CA ARG A 83 -16.12 2.25 20.46
C ARG A 83 -14.98 2.01 21.45
N LYS A 84 -14.80 0.76 21.86
CA LYS A 84 -13.71 0.34 22.74
C LYS A 84 -12.48 -0.01 21.87
N ALA A 85 -11.33 0.54 22.23
CA ALA A 85 -10.07 0.14 21.65
C ALA A 85 -9.61 -1.19 22.24
N ILE A 86 -9.02 -2.03 21.38
CA ILE A 86 -8.40 -3.32 21.71
C ILE A 86 -6.90 -3.11 21.58
N PHE A 87 -6.12 -3.48 22.59
CA PHE A 87 -4.67 -3.31 22.60
C PHE A 87 -3.95 -4.65 22.66
N PRO A 88 -2.71 -4.73 22.15
CA PRO A 88 -1.85 -5.89 22.38
C PRO A 88 -1.55 -6.06 23.87
N HIS A 89 -1.15 -7.26 24.25
CA HIS A 89 -0.70 -7.52 25.62
C HIS A 89 0.51 -6.64 25.96
N GLN A 90 0.61 -6.20 27.22
CA GLN A 90 1.60 -5.20 27.67
C GLN A 90 3.07 -5.57 27.36
N TYR A 91 3.37 -6.86 27.24
CA TYR A 91 4.72 -7.37 26.97
C TYR A 91 4.86 -7.97 25.55
N GLU A 92 3.90 -7.76 24.69
CA GLU A 92 3.93 -8.27 23.33
C GLU A 92 4.67 -7.29 22.42
N MET A 93 5.85 -7.69 21.96
CA MET A 93 6.58 -6.95 20.94
C MET A 93 5.93 -7.17 19.58
N THR A 94 5.09 -6.25 19.16
CA THR A 94 4.35 -6.31 17.91
C THR A 94 4.39 -4.97 17.18
N VAL A 95 4.25 -5.00 15.87
CA VAL A 95 4.04 -3.79 15.06
C VAL A 95 2.62 -3.23 15.22
N TRP A 96 1.75 -3.98 15.86
CA TRP A 96 0.34 -3.66 16.04
C TRP A 96 0.14 -2.70 17.22
N ALA A 97 -0.43 -1.52 16.95
CA ALA A 97 -0.76 -0.53 17.98
C ALA A 97 -2.08 -0.84 18.68
N GLY A 98 -2.96 -1.55 17.99
CA GLY A 98 -4.26 -2.00 18.46
C GLY A 98 -5.33 -1.95 17.37
N ALA A 99 -6.60 -2.18 17.75
CA ALA A 99 -7.73 -2.19 16.82
C ALA A 99 -9.02 -1.66 17.46
N ILE A 100 -10.00 -1.43 16.58
CA ILE A 100 -11.39 -1.14 16.93
C ILE A 100 -12.27 -2.08 16.15
N GLU A 101 -13.23 -2.74 16.83
CA GLU A 101 -14.29 -3.49 16.14
C GLU A 101 -15.35 -2.52 15.66
N ILE A 102 -15.67 -2.58 14.38
CA ILE A 102 -16.75 -1.81 13.75
C ILE A 102 -17.69 -2.73 12.96
N THR A 103 -18.82 -2.20 12.55
CA THR A 103 -19.77 -2.93 11.68
C THR A 103 -19.94 -2.15 10.38
N ILE A 104 -19.70 -2.83 9.25
CA ILE A 104 -19.86 -2.31 7.91
C ILE A 104 -20.80 -3.21 7.15
N ALA A 105 -21.83 -2.65 6.51
CA ALA A 105 -22.83 -3.41 5.78
C ALA A 105 -23.34 -4.64 6.58
N GLY A 106 -23.56 -4.46 7.89
CA GLY A 106 -24.01 -5.53 8.80
C GLY A 106 -22.95 -6.55 9.22
N ARG A 107 -21.70 -6.42 8.76
CA ARG A 107 -20.58 -7.34 9.05
C ARG A 107 -19.59 -6.72 10.02
N LYS A 108 -19.18 -7.49 11.03
CA LYS A 108 -18.14 -7.08 11.98
C LYS A 108 -16.76 -7.19 11.33
N THR A 109 -15.95 -6.15 11.49
CA THR A 109 -14.55 -6.12 11.04
C THR A 109 -13.70 -5.38 12.05
N LEU A 110 -12.38 -5.58 11.97
CA LEU A 110 -11.39 -4.82 12.72
C LEU A 110 -10.80 -3.71 11.84
N VAL A 111 -10.72 -2.53 12.42
CA VAL A 111 -9.85 -1.47 11.92
C VAL A 111 -8.60 -1.51 12.76
N GLU A 112 -7.50 -1.87 12.16
CA GLU A 112 -6.23 -2.08 12.82
C GLU A 112 -5.30 -0.87 12.67
N PHE A 113 -4.49 -0.62 13.68
CA PHE A 113 -3.44 0.40 13.66
C PHE A 113 -2.09 -0.25 13.82
N LEU A 114 -1.16 0.12 12.95
CA LEU A 114 0.22 -0.35 12.95
C LEU A 114 1.14 0.80 13.31
N HIS A 115 2.03 0.62 14.29
CA HIS A 115 3.08 1.60 14.61
C HIS A 115 4.08 1.78 13.47
N THR A 116 4.35 0.71 12.77
CA THR A 116 5.26 0.66 11.62
C THR A 116 4.68 -0.26 10.56
N VAL A 117 4.96 0.04 9.31
CA VAL A 117 4.60 -0.85 8.20
C VAL A 117 5.84 -1.67 7.83
N PRO A 118 5.83 -2.99 8.09
CA PRO A 118 6.98 -3.84 7.78
C PRO A 118 7.33 -3.80 6.29
N GLY A 119 8.62 -3.77 6.00
CA GLY A 119 9.14 -3.74 4.63
C GLY A 119 9.37 -2.35 4.06
N LEU A 120 8.88 -1.30 4.69
CA LEU A 120 9.20 0.06 4.25
C LEU A 120 10.66 0.42 4.59
N ASP A 121 11.24 1.23 3.74
CA ASP A 121 12.57 1.81 3.85
C ASP A 121 12.59 3.16 4.59
N THR A 122 11.43 3.60 5.04
CA THR A 122 11.23 4.84 5.80
C THR A 122 10.21 4.64 6.92
N ASN A 123 10.42 5.32 8.03
CA ASN A 123 9.45 5.43 9.13
C ASN A 123 8.67 6.75 9.09
N ASP A 124 8.76 7.49 7.99
CA ASP A 124 8.10 8.77 7.77
C ASP A 124 6.84 8.54 6.90
N PRO A 125 5.63 8.62 7.51
CA PRO A 125 4.38 8.43 6.79
C PRO A 125 4.20 9.40 5.62
N ASP A 126 4.64 10.66 5.76
CA ASP A 126 4.48 11.69 4.72
C ASP A 126 5.31 11.39 3.47
N LYS A 127 6.47 10.71 3.64
CA LYS A 127 7.27 10.26 2.49
C LYS A 127 6.72 9.01 1.82
N ALA A 128 6.02 8.16 2.58
CA ALA A 128 5.54 6.87 2.09
C ALA A 128 4.11 6.93 1.56
N SER A 129 3.37 8.01 1.81
CA SER A 129 1.96 8.15 1.44
C SER A 129 1.68 9.41 0.62
N VAL A 130 0.49 9.46 0.03
CA VAL A 130 -0.04 10.63 -0.67
C VAL A 130 -1.49 10.85 -0.24
N LYS A 131 -1.95 12.09 -0.37
CA LYS A 131 -3.37 12.42 -0.17
C LYS A 131 -4.13 12.22 -1.48
N GLU A 132 -5.07 11.28 -1.45
CA GLU A 132 -5.92 10.94 -2.58
C GLU A 132 -7.38 11.30 -2.32
N GLY A 133 -8.03 11.84 -3.34
CA GLY A 133 -9.44 12.21 -3.25
C GLY A 133 -10.34 11.07 -3.70
N TYR A 134 -11.21 10.59 -2.82
CA TYR A 134 -12.21 9.56 -3.11
C TYR A 134 -13.62 10.14 -3.06
N PRO A 135 -14.53 9.69 -3.94
CA PRO A 135 -15.93 10.08 -3.88
C PRO A 135 -16.56 9.50 -2.61
N ALA A 136 -17.13 10.37 -1.79
CA ALA A 136 -17.86 10.01 -0.58
C ALA A 136 -19.24 10.68 -0.66
N GLY A 137 -20.22 10.00 -1.24
CA GLY A 137 -21.50 10.60 -1.58
C GLY A 137 -21.35 11.77 -2.57
N SER A 138 -21.82 12.97 -2.18
CA SER A 138 -21.70 14.19 -2.99
C SER A 138 -20.40 14.97 -2.76
N VAL A 139 -19.53 14.53 -1.87
CA VAL A 139 -18.28 15.21 -1.48
C VAL A 139 -17.09 14.33 -1.82
N ARG A 140 -15.98 14.96 -2.21
CA ARG A 140 -14.69 14.27 -2.36
C ARG A 140 -13.92 14.39 -1.06
N LYS A 141 -13.60 13.26 -0.43
CA LYS A 141 -12.77 13.22 0.78
C LYS A 141 -11.33 12.93 0.44
N MET A 142 -10.44 13.65 1.10
CA MET A 142 -9.00 13.40 1.01
C MET A 142 -8.61 12.34 2.05
N LEU A 143 -8.01 11.26 1.57
CA LEU A 143 -7.51 10.17 2.37
C LEU A 143 -6.00 10.07 2.19
N SER A 144 -5.26 9.95 3.27
CA SER A 144 -3.86 9.56 3.19
C SER A 144 -3.75 8.07 2.87
N VAL A 145 -3.03 7.71 1.83
CA VAL A 145 -2.88 6.31 1.37
C VAL A 145 -1.41 6.05 1.06
N LEU A 146 -0.87 4.89 1.44
CA LEU A 146 0.46 4.49 1.00
C LEU A 146 0.57 4.56 -0.52
N THR A 147 1.68 5.11 -1.01
CA THR A 147 1.97 5.12 -2.46
C THR A 147 2.03 3.68 -2.99
N PRO A 148 1.71 3.45 -4.26
CA PRO A 148 1.85 2.11 -4.86
C PRO A 148 3.24 1.53 -4.70
N VAL A 149 4.30 2.34 -4.82
CA VAL A 149 5.69 1.91 -4.61
C VAL A 149 5.91 1.45 -3.17
N SER A 150 5.42 2.19 -2.18
CA SER A 150 5.49 1.78 -0.77
C SER A 150 4.73 0.48 -0.51
N LEU A 151 3.58 0.29 -1.17
CA LEU A 151 2.82 -0.96 -1.09
C LEU A 151 3.58 -2.14 -1.71
N VAL A 152 4.32 -1.95 -2.82
CA VAL A 152 5.20 -3.00 -3.37
C VAL A 152 6.20 -3.47 -2.32
N LEU A 153 6.89 -2.55 -1.63
CA LEU A 153 7.86 -2.90 -0.60
C LEU A 153 7.22 -3.66 0.57
N ALA A 154 6.08 -3.16 1.06
CA ALA A 154 5.34 -3.81 2.14
C ALA A 154 4.84 -5.21 1.75
N LYS A 155 4.33 -5.39 0.52
CA LYS A 155 3.84 -6.68 0.02
C LYS A 155 4.96 -7.69 -0.26
N LEU A 156 6.12 -7.25 -0.75
CA LEU A 156 7.32 -8.10 -0.84
C LEU A 156 7.74 -8.63 0.53
N HIS A 157 7.71 -7.76 1.55
CA HIS A 157 8.00 -8.18 2.91
C HIS A 157 6.96 -9.19 3.43
N ALA A 158 5.68 -8.90 3.22
CA ALA A 158 4.58 -9.76 3.66
C ALA A 158 4.63 -11.15 2.98
N LEU A 159 4.84 -11.19 1.67
CA LEU A 159 4.98 -12.43 0.89
C LEU A 159 6.15 -13.30 1.38
N ARG A 160 7.20 -12.67 1.90
CA ARG A 160 8.37 -13.38 2.44
C ARG A 160 8.15 -13.94 3.85
N HIS A 161 7.46 -13.21 4.71
CA HIS A 161 7.51 -13.43 6.15
C HIS A 161 6.21 -14.00 6.74
N PHE A 162 5.10 -13.94 5.99
CA PHE A 162 3.81 -14.43 6.48
C PHE A 162 3.36 -15.68 5.72
N ASP A 163 2.64 -16.56 6.40
CA ASP A 163 1.97 -17.71 5.77
C ASP A 163 0.91 -17.20 4.78
N GLN A 164 0.96 -17.69 3.54
CA GLN A 164 0.12 -17.22 2.44
C GLN A 164 -1.20 -17.99 2.28
N LYS A 165 -1.49 -18.98 3.15
CA LYS A 165 -2.68 -19.86 3.02
C LYS A 165 -4.01 -19.13 2.93
N GLU A 166 -4.13 -18.00 3.65
CA GLU A 166 -5.36 -17.18 3.70
C GLU A 166 -5.11 -15.74 3.23
N ARG A 167 -3.97 -15.49 2.57
CA ARG A 167 -3.53 -14.16 2.15
C ARG A 167 -3.46 -14.08 0.63
N GLU A 168 -3.62 -12.89 0.13
CA GLU A 168 -3.55 -12.58 -1.31
C GLU A 168 -2.37 -11.65 -1.61
N ASP A 169 -1.27 -11.77 -0.84
CA ASP A 169 -0.14 -10.85 -0.99
C ASP A 169 0.52 -10.93 -2.37
N GLU A 170 0.51 -12.08 -3.04
CA GLU A 170 0.99 -12.21 -4.43
C GLU A 170 0.09 -11.44 -5.40
N LEU A 171 -1.23 -11.63 -5.34
CA LEU A 171 -2.19 -10.87 -6.16
C LEU A 171 -2.04 -9.38 -5.91
N HIS A 172 -1.99 -8.98 -4.64
CA HIS A 172 -1.82 -7.59 -4.25
C HIS A 172 -0.50 -7.01 -4.78
N LEU A 173 0.59 -7.79 -4.75
CA LEU A 173 1.89 -7.34 -5.27
C LEU A 173 1.84 -7.09 -6.78
N ARG A 174 1.24 -8.00 -7.57
CA ARG A 174 1.05 -7.81 -9.01
C ARG A 174 0.28 -6.53 -9.33
N VAL A 175 -0.80 -6.29 -8.60
CA VAL A 175 -1.61 -5.07 -8.74
C VAL A 175 -0.79 -3.84 -8.33
N CYS A 176 -0.03 -3.90 -7.25
CA CYS A 176 0.82 -2.79 -6.81
C CYS A 176 1.91 -2.44 -7.85
N LEU A 177 2.48 -3.41 -8.54
CA LEU A 177 3.46 -3.16 -9.61
C LEU A 177 2.81 -2.38 -10.77
N GLN A 178 1.64 -2.82 -11.24
CA GLN A 178 0.90 -2.10 -12.28
C GLN A 178 0.48 -0.70 -11.81
N ALA A 179 -0.01 -0.57 -10.57
CA ALA A 179 -0.37 0.71 -9.98
C ALA A 179 0.85 1.62 -9.84
N SER A 180 2.03 1.08 -9.49
CA SER A 180 3.28 1.85 -9.40
C SER A 180 3.66 2.46 -10.75
N SER A 181 3.59 1.68 -11.82
CA SER A 181 3.87 2.18 -13.16
C SER A 181 2.94 3.33 -13.53
N ARG A 182 1.63 3.20 -13.29
CA ARG A 182 0.62 4.27 -13.56
C ARG A 182 0.86 5.51 -12.69
N PHE A 183 1.11 5.31 -11.41
CA PHE A 183 1.39 6.40 -10.48
C PHE A 183 2.63 7.21 -10.88
N LEU A 184 3.71 6.52 -11.26
CA LEU A 184 4.93 7.18 -11.71
C LEU A 184 4.75 7.88 -13.06
N GLN A 185 3.89 7.37 -13.96
CA GLN A 185 3.50 8.07 -15.19
C GLN A 185 2.75 9.38 -14.90
N GLU A 186 1.82 9.38 -13.94
CA GLU A 186 1.12 10.60 -13.52
C GLU A 186 2.11 11.63 -12.97
N LEU A 187 3.01 11.24 -12.07
CA LEU A 187 4.04 12.12 -11.53
C LEU A 187 4.97 12.69 -12.61
N LEU A 188 5.29 11.91 -13.65
CA LEU A 188 6.04 12.41 -14.81
C LEU A 188 5.25 13.49 -15.56
N GLY A 189 3.96 13.28 -15.76
CA GLY A 189 3.05 14.25 -16.37
C GLY A 189 2.93 15.55 -15.56
N GLU A 190 2.97 15.45 -14.23
CA GLU A 190 2.98 16.57 -13.28
C GLU A 190 4.35 17.23 -13.12
N ARG A 191 5.37 16.71 -13.78
CA ARG A 191 6.78 17.16 -13.76
C ARG A 191 7.48 16.95 -12.41
N GLU A 192 7.01 16.00 -11.61
CA GLU A 192 7.61 15.62 -10.32
C GLU A 192 8.78 14.64 -10.51
N VAL A 193 9.72 14.98 -11.41
CA VAL A 193 10.82 14.10 -11.84
C VAL A 193 11.67 13.59 -10.68
N ARG A 194 11.93 14.45 -9.67
CA ARG A 194 12.71 14.03 -8.50
C ARG A 194 12.02 12.91 -7.72
N GLN A 195 10.71 13.04 -7.53
CA GLN A 195 9.91 12.05 -6.83
C GLN A 195 9.83 10.74 -7.62
N VAL A 196 9.68 10.84 -8.96
CA VAL A 196 9.72 9.67 -9.83
C VAL A 196 11.04 8.91 -9.66
N LEU A 197 12.18 9.61 -9.80
CA LEU A 197 13.50 8.99 -9.70
C LEU A 197 13.74 8.37 -8.33
N TRP A 198 13.34 9.05 -7.26
CA TRP A 198 13.44 8.52 -5.90
C TRP A 198 12.65 7.20 -5.74
N ASN A 199 11.43 7.16 -6.26
CA ASN A 199 10.62 5.93 -6.22
C ASN A 199 11.19 4.81 -7.10
N CYS A 200 11.73 5.14 -8.28
CA CYS A 200 12.41 4.15 -9.13
C CYS A 200 13.63 3.53 -8.42
N GLU A 201 14.45 4.33 -7.74
CA GLU A 201 15.60 3.81 -6.98
C GLU A 201 15.17 2.87 -5.85
N ARG A 202 14.04 3.11 -5.18
CA ARG A 202 13.47 2.21 -4.16
C ARG A 202 13.09 0.86 -4.77
N LEU A 203 12.44 0.85 -5.94
CA LEU A 203 12.09 -0.39 -6.65
C LEU A 203 13.35 -1.13 -7.11
N ILE A 204 14.34 -0.44 -7.68
CA ILE A 204 15.63 -1.03 -8.07
C ILE A 204 16.33 -1.64 -6.85
N ALA A 205 16.42 -0.92 -5.75
CA ALA A 205 17.01 -1.43 -4.53
C ALA A 205 16.32 -2.71 -4.06
N ALA A 206 14.97 -2.73 -4.05
CA ALA A 206 14.20 -3.92 -3.70
C ALA A 206 14.43 -5.08 -4.66
N ALA A 207 14.45 -4.83 -5.98
CA ALA A 207 14.70 -5.86 -7.00
C ALA A 207 16.04 -6.57 -6.80
N HIS A 208 17.06 -5.84 -6.35
CA HIS A 208 18.41 -6.39 -6.13
C HIS A 208 18.64 -7.03 -4.77
N LEU A 209 17.74 -6.85 -3.79
CA LEU A 209 17.88 -7.53 -2.51
C LEU A 209 17.77 -9.05 -2.68
N LYS A 210 18.82 -9.77 -2.27
CA LYS A 210 18.92 -11.24 -2.40
C LYS A 210 17.64 -11.98 -1.97
N PRO A 211 16.99 -11.66 -0.84
CA PRO A 211 15.75 -12.33 -0.45
C PRO A 211 14.59 -12.08 -1.42
N TYR A 212 14.47 -10.89 -1.98
CA TYR A 212 13.39 -10.54 -2.90
C TYR A 212 13.64 -11.09 -4.31
N ARG A 213 14.89 -11.22 -4.76
CA ARG A 213 15.22 -11.92 -6.02
C ARG A 213 14.72 -13.37 -6.04
N ARG A 214 14.81 -14.07 -4.92
CA ARG A 214 14.26 -15.43 -4.82
C ARG A 214 12.74 -15.44 -4.95
N LEU A 215 12.05 -14.50 -4.29
CA LEU A 215 10.60 -14.38 -4.40
C LEU A 215 10.17 -14.03 -5.84
N GLN A 216 10.86 -13.09 -6.48
CA GLN A 216 10.59 -12.73 -7.88
C GLN A 216 10.66 -13.98 -8.79
N SER A 217 11.72 -14.77 -8.66
CA SER A 217 11.88 -16.01 -9.42
C SER A 217 10.79 -17.05 -9.08
N GLN A 218 10.48 -17.24 -7.80
CA GLN A 218 9.50 -18.21 -7.31
C GLN A 218 8.08 -17.90 -7.80
N HIS A 219 7.70 -16.62 -7.79
CA HIS A 219 6.36 -16.15 -8.15
C HIS A 219 6.27 -15.59 -9.58
N LYS A 220 7.36 -15.71 -10.37
CA LYS A 220 7.43 -15.16 -11.74
C LYS A 220 7.02 -13.69 -11.80
N LEU A 221 7.61 -12.88 -10.91
CA LEU A 221 7.39 -11.45 -10.79
C LEU A 221 8.68 -10.71 -11.15
N ASP A 222 8.55 -9.52 -11.72
CA ASP A 222 9.67 -8.58 -11.83
C ASP A 222 9.27 -7.27 -11.14
N VAL A 223 9.99 -6.90 -10.09
CA VAL A 223 9.75 -5.64 -9.37
C VAL A 223 10.00 -4.43 -10.26
N LEU A 224 10.82 -4.59 -11.30
CA LEU A 224 11.12 -3.53 -12.25
C LEU A 224 9.95 -3.21 -13.19
N ASP A 225 8.95 -4.09 -13.31
CA ASP A 225 7.71 -3.81 -14.06
C ASP A 225 6.94 -2.62 -13.47
N GLY A 226 7.20 -2.27 -12.21
CA GLY A 226 6.67 -1.06 -11.58
C GLY A 226 7.29 0.25 -12.08
N ILE A 227 8.34 0.22 -12.91
CA ILE A 227 9.05 1.40 -13.43
C ILE A 227 8.61 1.69 -14.87
N PRO A 228 8.02 2.85 -15.17
CA PRO A 228 7.57 3.20 -16.51
C PRO A 228 8.72 3.68 -17.41
N ILE A 229 9.67 2.80 -17.71
CA ILE A 229 10.92 3.16 -18.38
C ILE A 229 10.71 3.76 -19.78
N ASP A 230 9.70 3.31 -20.51
CA ASP A 230 9.44 3.81 -21.87
C ASP A 230 8.82 5.23 -21.83
N GLU A 231 8.01 5.53 -20.84
CA GLU A 231 7.53 6.88 -20.58
C GLU A 231 8.68 7.82 -20.20
N MET A 232 9.56 7.36 -19.32
CA MET A 232 10.76 8.13 -18.94
C MET A 232 11.68 8.40 -20.15
N ARG A 233 11.80 7.45 -21.09
CA ARG A 233 12.52 7.63 -22.35
C ARG A 233 11.87 8.70 -23.23
N ARG A 234 10.55 8.78 -23.27
CA ARG A 234 9.80 9.79 -24.01
C ARG A 234 9.92 11.17 -23.34
N GLU A 235 9.70 11.23 -22.03
CA GLU A 235 9.71 12.47 -21.27
C GLU A 235 11.09 13.16 -21.22
N ARG A 236 12.20 12.44 -21.31
CA ARG A 236 13.54 13.05 -21.40
C ARG A 236 13.72 13.92 -22.66
N ALA A 237 12.96 13.66 -23.72
CA ALA A 237 12.94 14.46 -24.96
C ALA A 237 11.88 15.58 -24.94
N ASN A 238 11.00 15.61 -23.94
CA ASN A 238 9.91 16.54 -23.86
C ASN A 238 10.41 17.97 -23.52
N GLN A 239 10.21 18.92 -24.43
CA GLN A 239 10.64 20.32 -24.24
C GLN A 239 9.90 21.04 -23.12
N LYS A 240 8.74 20.53 -22.67
CA LYS A 240 8.00 21.07 -21.53
C LYS A 240 8.68 20.77 -20.19
N GLN A 241 9.58 19.80 -20.12
CA GLN A 241 10.40 19.53 -18.94
C GLN A 241 11.54 20.54 -18.82
N SER A 242 11.96 20.86 -17.59
CA SER A 242 13.14 21.70 -17.37
C SER A 242 14.39 21.06 -17.97
N ALA A 243 15.40 21.85 -18.31
CA ALA A 243 16.69 21.32 -18.81
C ALA A 243 17.35 20.38 -17.77
N GLU A 244 17.20 20.70 -16.48
CA GLU A 244 17.72 19.89 -15.39
C GLU A 244 17.00 18.54 -15.27
N ASP A 245 15.67 18.53 -15.37
CA ASP A 245 14.88 17.29 -15.29
C ASP A 245 15.13 16.39 -16.50
N ARG A 246 15.25 16.97 -17.71
CA ARG A 246 15.67 16.19 -18.88
C ARG A 246 17.03 15.55 -18.69
N ARG A 247 18.00 16.27 -18.09
CA ARG A 247 19.32 15.73 -17.77
C ARG A 247 19.24 14.61 -16.75
N ARG A 248 18.44 14.76 -15.68
CA ARG A 248 18.21 13.72 -14.66
C ARG A 248 17.61 12.47 -15.27
N LEU A 249 16.55 12.60 -16.06
CA LEU A 249 15.91 11.48 -16.76
C LEU A 249 16.90 10.80 -17.72
N SER A 250 17.70 11.58 -18.47
CA SER A 250 18.69 11.04 -19.37
C SER A 250 19.77 10.25 -18.63
N ASN A 251 20.26 10.75 -17.51
CA ASN A 251 21.25 10.06 -16.69
C ASN A 251 20.66 8.75 -16.12
N PHE A 252 19.44 8.79 -15.60
CA PHE A 252 18.78 7.58 -15.09
C PHE A 252 18.63 6.53 -16.20
N VAL A 253 18.04 6.89 -17.33
CA VAL A 253 17.75 5.96 -18.44
C VAL A 253 19.02 5.42 -19.09
N ASN A 254 20.03 6.27 -19.30
CA ASN A 254 21.22 5.90 -20.06
C ASN A 254 22.33 5.24 -19.22
N VAL A 255 22.38 5.55 -17.94
CA VAL A 255 23.43 5.08 -17.03
C VAL A 255 22.87 4.11 -16.02
N ARG A 256 21.96 4.59 -15.17
CA ARG A 256 21.45 3.80 -14.04
C ARG A 256 20.67 2.57 -14.47
N TRP A 257 19.71 2.74 -15.40
CA TRP A 257 18.87 1.64 -15.89
C TRP A 257 19.65 0.55 -16.61
N LYS A 258 20.74 0.89 -17.30
CA LYS A 258 21.58 -0.11 -17.97
C LYS A 258 22.41 -0.98 -17.00
N GLN A 259 22.50 -0.59 -15.74
CA GLN A 259 23.22 -1.32 -14.69
C GLN A 259 22.29 -2.30 -13.93
N VAL A 260 21.00 -2.26 -14.20
CA VAL A 260 19.96 -3.09 -13.61
C VAL A 260 19.72 -4.33 -14.46
#